data_3b45538de3e5ee6c397183c3456c9512
#
_entry.id   3b45538de3e5ee6c397183c3456c9512
#
_cell.length_a   1.000
_cell.length_b   1.000
_cell.length_c   1.000
_cell.angle_alpha   90.00
_cell.angle_beta   90.00
_cell.angle_gamma   90.00
#
_symmetry.space_group_name_H-M   'P 1'
#
loop_
_entity.id
_entity.type
_entity.pdbx_description
1 polymer ?
#
loop_
_entity_poly.entity_id
_entity_poly.type
_entity_poly.pdbx_seq_one_letter_code
_entity_poly.pdbx_strand_id
1 'polypeptide(L)'
;MYKRQDSLCAQSADVAAQNEFDGDREQGMRFARQQMIGFLLSLLEHDDSHVQTIAAEGMAKLMLTGVLVEDDVLKSLILTYMSPYLADNAALRQCLSYFLPLFCSSHVRHQRMIQHVFCDVLSVLVSVYDDVQAPPKMISPSQVATQLLDWCHPAHLMYVCFYYTISTYTYQVDAT
;
A
#
# COMPACT_ATOMS: atom_id res chain seq x y z
N MET A 1 -1.11 30.36 52.01
CA MET A 1 -1.05 30.61 50.55
C MET A 1 0.10 29.86 49.82
N TYR A 2 0.91 29.08 50.52
CA TYR A 2 2.10 28.41 49.98
C TYR A 2 1.85 26.98 49.42
N LYS A 3 0.85 26.25 49.91
CA LYS A 3 0.55 24.86 49.51
C LYS A 3 -0.01 24.66 48.08
N ARG A 4 -0.37 25.73 47.35
CA ARG A 4 -0.98 25.64 46.04
C ARG A 4 0.04 25.66 44.88
N GLN A 5 1.25 26.17 45.14
CA GLN A 5 2.33 26.24 44.15
C GLN A 5 3.05 24.90 44.01
N ASP A 6 3.24 24.16 45.12
CA ASP A 6 3.92 22.86 45.08
C ASP A 6 3.10 21.79 44.34
N SER A 7 1.76 21.87 44.41
CA SER A 7 0.86 20.95 43.68
C SER A 7 0.86 21.15 42.18
N LEU A 8 1.05 22.37 41.69
CA LEU A 8 1.11 22.69 40.27
C LEU A 8 2.46 22.29 39.66
N CYS A 9 3.56 22.40 40.37
CA CYS A 9 4.87 21.93 39.93
C CYS A 9 4.94 20.39 39.87
N ALA A 10 4.33 19.67 40.80
CA ALA A 10 4.28 18.22 40.79
C ALA A 10 3.46 17.69 39.58
N GLN A 11 2.31 18.30 39.28
CA GLN A 11 1.47 17.93 38.14
C GLN A 11 2.15 18.23 36.81
N SER A 12 2.94 19.29 36.68
CA SER A 12 3.68 19.59 35.46
C SER A 12 4.84 18.62 35.22
N ALA A 13 5.48 18.12 36.26
CA ALA A 13 6.55 17.13 36.18
C ALA A 13 6.00 15.75 35.77
N ASP A 14 4.86 15.34 36.30
CA ASP A 14 4.21 14.07 35.96
C ASP A 14 3.72 14.07 34.49
N VAL A 15 3.20 15.17 33.97
CA VAL A 15 2.78 15.33 32.58
C VAL A 15 3.99 15.30 31.64
N ALA A 16 5.12 15.90 32.03
CA ALA A 16 6.34 15.86 31.22
C ALA A 16 6.94 14.46 31.17
N ALA A 17 6.96 13.72 32.25
CA ALA A 17 7.44 12.34 32.31
C ALA A 17 6.54 11.38 31.51
N GLN A 18 5.22 11.58 31.51
CA GLN A 18 4.29 10.82 30.71
C GLN A 18 4.48 11.09 29.20
N ASN A 19 4.72 12.35 28.81
CA ASN A 19 4.98 12.72 27.42
C ASN A 19 6.31 12.13 26.89
N GLU A 20 7.35 12.05 27.71
CA GLU A 20 8.62 11.39 27.34
C GLU A 20 8.42 9.87 27.18
N PHE A 21 7.71 9.22 28.10
CA PHE A 21 7.43 7.78 28.02
C PHE A 21 6.56 7.41 26.80
N ASP A 22 5.56 8.23 26.47
CA ASP A 22 4.73 8.04 25.27
C ASP A 22 5.53 8.29 23.98
N GLY A 23 6.45 9.24 23.98
CA GLY A 23 7.36 9.52 22.86
C GLY A 23 8.29 8.34 22.55
N ASP A 24 8.90 7.74 23.56
CA ASP A 24 9.79 6.57 23.41
C ASP A 24 9.02 5.34 22.91
N ARG A 25 7.80 5.15 23.38
CA ARG A 25 6.93 4.07 22.93
C ARG A 25 6.50 4.23 21.48
N GLU A 26 6.15 5.44 21.06
CA GLU A 26 5.84 5.73 19.65
C GLU A 26 7.04 5.51 18.73
N GLN A 27 8.23 5.94 19.16
CA GLN A 27 9.46 5.71 18.39
C GLN A 27 9.75 4.21 18.25
N GLY A 28 9.61 3.45 19.33
CA GLY A 28 9.77 1.99 19.30
C GLY A 28 8.78 1.30 18.35
N MET A 29 7.51 1.72 18.34
CA MET A 29 6.50 1.19 17.41
C MET A 29 6.80 1.56 15.95
N ARG A 30 7.25 2.79 15.68
CA ARG A 30 7.64 3.22 14.32
C ARG A 30 8.82 2.41 13.80
N PHE A 31 9.82 2.20 14.64
CA PHE A 31 11.00 1.40 14.29
C PHE A 31 10.62 -0.06 13.99
N ALA A 32 9.82 -0.70 14.85
CA ALA A 32 9.35 -2.07 14.63
C ALA A 32 8.51 -2.20 13.35
N ARG A 33 7.64 -1.20 13.05
CA ARG A 33 6.87 -1.14 11.82
C ARG A 33 7.78 -1.04 10.60
N GLN A 34 8.79 -0.17 10.63
CA GLN A 34 9.75 -0.01 9.55
C GLN A 34 10.52 -1.30 9.27
N GLN A 35 10.96 -1.99 10.32
CA GLN A 35 11.63 -3.28 10.17
C GLN A 35 10.72 -4.35 9.55
N MET A 36 9.46 -4.40 9.98
CA MET A 36 8.47 -5.32 9.42
C MET A 36 8.21 -5.03 7.94
N ILE A 37 8.09 -3.77 7.55
CA ILE A 37 7.94 -3.37 6.15
C ILE A 37 9.16 -3.77 5.33
N GLY A 38 10.36 -3.49 5.82
CA GLY A 38 11.60 -3.89 5.16
C GLY A 38 11.68 -5.40 4.96
N PHE A 39 11.28 -6.18 5.96
CA PHE A 39 11.20 -7.64 5.85
C PHE A 39 10.17 -8.08 4.79
N LEU A 40 8.97 -7.51 4.79
CA LEU A 40 7.94 -7.83 3.78
C LEU A 40 8.42 -7.52 2.37
N LEU A 41 9.09 -6.38 2.17
CA LEU A 41 9.66 -6.01 0.88
C LEU A 41 10.75 -6.95 0.42
N SER A 42 11.63 -7.42 1.33
CA SER A 42 12.66 -8.40 1.01
C SER A 42 12.09 -9.74 0.54
N LEU A 43 10.89 -10.12 0.96
CA LEU A 43 10.22 -11.33 0.48
C LEU A 43 9.73 -11.21 -0.97
N LEU A 44 9.48 -9.99 -1.47
CA LEU A 44 9.16 -9.78 -2.90
C LEU A 44 10.37 -10.00 -3.81
N GLU A 45 11.58 -9.82 -3.27
CA GLU A 45 12.85 -10.00 -3.99
C GLU A 45 13.45 -11.40 -3.77
N HIS A 46 12.72 -12.30 -3.12
CA HIS A 46 13.18 -13.64 -2.84
C HIS A 46 13.34 -14.48 -4.12
N ASP A 47 14.35 -15.34 -4.20
CA ASP A 47 14.61 -16.18 -5.38
C ASP A 47 13.49 -17.20 -5.66
N ASP A 48 12.78 -17.65 -4.63
CA ASP A 48 11.66 -18.58 -4.76
C ASP A 48 10.37 -17.84 -5.16
N SER A 49 9.86 -18.13 -6.37
CA SER A 49 8.65 -17.56 -6.91
C SER A 49 7.39 -17.82 -6.07
N HIS A 50 7.37 -18.90 -5.30
CA HIS A 50 6.25 -19.23 -4.40
C HIS A 50 6.25 -18.32 -3.18
N VAL A 51 7.43 -18.04 -2.61
CA VAL A 51 7.60 -17.09 -1.50
C VAL A 51 7.19 -15.68 -1.94
N GLN A 52 7.63 -15.23 -3.12
CA GLN A 52 7.21 -13.94 -3.69
C GLN A 52 5.69 -13.83 -3.80
N THR A 53 5.05 -14.89 -4.32
CA THR A 53 3.59 -14.90 -4.52
C THR A 53 2.84 -14.82 -3.20
N ILE A 54 3.22 -15.61 -2.20
CA ILE A 54 2.60 -15.60 -0.87
C ILE A 54 2.80 -14.24 -0.19
N ALA A 55 4.00 -13.67 -0.29
CA ALA A 55 4.29 -12.35 0.28
C ALA A 55 3.43 -11.26 -0.36
N ALA A 56 3.35 -11.21 -1.69
CA ALA A 56 2.52 -10.25 -2.41
C ALA A 56 1.03 -10.41 -2.07
N GLU A 57 0.53 -11.65 -2.01
CA GLU A 57 -0.86 -11.93 -1.63
C GLU A 57 -1.16 -11.49 -0.19
N GLY A 58 -0.26 -11.74 0.73
CA GLY A 58 -0.36 -11.28 2.12
C GLY A 58 -0.41 -9.76 2.22
N MET A 59 0.53 -9.06 1.56
CA MET A 59 0.54 -7.59 1.52
C MET A 59 -0.71 -7.02 0.87
N ALA A 60 -1.15 -7.58 -0.25
CA ALA A 60 -2.37 -7.18 -0.94
C ALA A 60 -3.61 -7.27 -0.04
N LYS A 61 -3.76 -8.37 0.70
CA LYS A 61 -4.85 -8.56 1.67
C LYS A 61 -4.79 -7.54 2.81
N LEU A 62 -3.61 -7.32 3.39
CA LEU A 62 -3.42 -6.36 4.47
C LEU A 62 -3.69 -4.92 4.01
N MET A 63 -3.36 -4.58 2.77
CA MET A 63 -3.65 -3.26 2.19
C MET A 63 -5.14 -3.07 1.92
N LEU A 64 -5.83 -4.08 1.36
CA LEU A 64 -7.27 -4.03 1.11
C LEU A 64 -8.08 -3.88 2.40
N THR A 65 -7.64 -4.53 3.48
CA THR A 65 -8.28 -4.41 4.81
C THR A 65 -7.92 -3.11 5.54
N GLY A 66 -6.99 -2.31 5.01
CA GLY A 66 -6.53 -1.08 5.63
C GLY A 66 -5.62 -1.27 6.85
N VAL A 67 -5.19 -2.50 7.13
CA VAL A 67 -4.22 -2.80 8.19
C VAL A 67 -2.82 -2.32 7.80
N LEU A 68 -2.45 -2.51 6.53
CA LEU A 68 -1.20 -2.02 5.97
C LEU A 68 -1.48 -0.81 5.07
N VAL A 69 -0.99 0.35 5.46
CA VAL A 69 -1.17 1.61 4.72
C VAL A 69 0.21 2.25 4.56
N GLU A 70 0.94 1.80 3.53
CA GLU A 70 2.32 2.20 3.25
C GLU A 70 2.53 2.41 1.76
N ASP A 71 2.97 3.61 1.40
CA ASP A 71 3.20 3.99 0.01
C ASP A 71 4.37 3.20 -0.60
N ASP A 72 5.41 2.89 0.18
CA ASP A 72 6.56 2.10 -0.29
C ASP A 72 6.16 0.67 -0.66
N VAL A 73 5.25 0.05 0.09
CA VAL A 73 4.73 -1.29 -0.23
C VAL A 73 3.91 -1.24 -1.53
N LEU A 74 3.03 -0.25 -1.67
CA LEU A 74 2.25 -0.07 -2.89
C LEU A 74 3.14 0.15 -4.11
N LYS A 75 4.13 1.04 -3.99
CA LYS A 75 5.13 1.30 -5.01
C LYS A 75 5.85 0.02 -5.44
N SER A 76 6.31 -0.79 -4.49
CA SER A 76 7.01 -2.04 -4.78
C SER A 76 6.11 -3.05 -5.47
N LEU A 77 4.84 -3.19 -5.06
CA LEU A 77 3.88 -4.07 -5.73
C LEU A 77 3.59 -3.62 -7.18
N ILE A 78 3.48 -2.31 -7.43
CA ILE A 78 3.30 -1.78 -8.78
C ILE A 78 4.56 -2.03 -9.63
N LEU A 79 5.75 -1.73 -9.11
CA LEU A 79 7.01 -1.98 -9.83
C LEU A 79 7.19 -3.46 -10.14
N THR A 80 6.85 -4.35 -9.21
CA THR A 80 6.86 -5.80 -9.43
C THR A 80 5.88 -6.18 -10.54
N TYR A 81 4.66 -5.62 -10.55
CA TYR A 81 3.68 -5.91 -11.60
C TYR A 81 4.12 -5.44 -12.99
N MET A 82 4.82 -4.31 -13.06
CA MET A 82 5.33 -3.74 -14.31
C MET A 82 6.67 -4.34 -14.75
N SER A 83 7.29 -5.17 -13.92
CA SER A 83 8.58 -5.79 -14.19
C SER A 83 8.49 -6.82 -15.33
N PRO A 84 9.42 -6.80 -16.31
CA PRO A 84 9.49 -7.80 -17.36
C PRO A 84 9.76 -9.21 -16.83
N TYR A 85 10.40 -9.34 -15.68
CA TYR A 85 10.71 -10.61 -15.02
C TYR A 85 9.48 -11.30 -14.42
N LEU A 86 8.40 -10.56 -14.20
CA LEU A 86 7.15 -11.11 -13.71
C LEU A 86 6.51 -12.13 -14.71
N ALA A 87 6.94 -12.11 -15.96
CA ALA A 87 6.44 -13.04 -16.97
C ALA A 87 6.64 -14.52 -16.57
N ASP A 88 7.68 -14.79 -15.77
CA ASP A 88 8.04 -16.15 -15.35
C ASP A 88 7.28 -16.61 -14.10
N ASN A 89 6.63 -15.68 -13.36
CA ASN A 89 5.78 -15.98 -12.21
C ASN A 89 4.30 -15.67 -12.52
N ALA A 90 3.62 -16.61 -13.15
CA ALA A 90 2.23 -16.45 -13.58
C ALA A 90 1.26 -16.25 -12.39
N ALA A 91 1.52 -16.90 -11.24
CA ALA A 91 0.67 -16.81 -10.06
C ALA A 91 0.77 -15.40 -9.44
N LEU A 92 1.97 -14.85 -9.30
CA LEU A 92 2.20 -13.50 -8.81
C LEU A 92 1.57 -12.46 -9.74
N ARG A 93 1.75 -12.61 -11.05
CA ARG A 93 1.13 -11.73 -12.05
C ARG A 93 -0.39 -11.76 -11.95
N GLN A 94 -0.98 -12.94 -11.82
CA GLN A 94 -2.42 -13.07 -11.63
C GLN A 94 -2.89 -12.38 -10.35
N CYS A 95 -2.22 -12.60 -9.22
CA CYS A 95 -2.53 -11.95 -7.95
C CYS A 95 -2.55 -10.42 -8.10
N LEU A 96 -1.47 -9.83 -8.63
CA LEU A 96 -1.34 -8.38 -8.78
C LEU A 96 -2.30 -7.79 -9.82
N SER A 97 -2.61 -8.52 -10.90
CA SER A 97 -3.57 -8.09 -11.93
C SER A 97 -5.00 -7.95 -11.38
N TYR A 98 -5.37 -8.70 -10.36
CA TYR A 98 -6.64 -8.55 -9.65
C TYR A 98 -6.56 -7.51 -8.53
N PHE A 99 -5.47 -7.55 -7.76
CA PHE A 99 -5.32 -6.67 -6.59
C PHE A 99 -5.30 -5.20 -6.98
N LEU A 100 -4.46 -4.78 -7.93
CA LEU A 100 -4.23 -3.36 -8.22
C LEU A 100 -5.50 -2.63 -8.69
N PRO A 101 -6.26 -3.13 -9.68
CA PRO A 101 -7.52 -2.48 -10.07
C PRO A 101 -8.55 -2.47 -8.93
N LEU A 102 -8.67 -3.58 -8.18
CA LEU A 102 -9.59 -3.69 -7.05
C LEU A 102 -9.23 -2.70 -5.94
N PHE A 103 -7.95 -2.58 -5.60
CA PHE A 103 -7.46 -1.64 -4.59
C PHE A 103 -7.79 -0.20 -4.98
N CYS A 104 -7.51 0.19 -6.22
CA CYS A 104 -7.76 1.54 -6.72
C CYS A 104 -9.25 1.90 -6.75
N SER A 105 -10.11 0.93 -7.11
CA SER A 105 -11.55 1.16 -7.22
C SER A 105 -12.31 1.05 -5.91
N SER A 106 -11.72 0.43 -4.87
CA SER A 106 -12.41 0.12 -3.62
C SER A 106 -12.64 1.34 -2.72
N HIS A 107 -11.72 2.32 -2.71
CA HIS A 107 -11.84 3.49 -1.84
C HIS A 107 -11.05 4.70 -2.35
N VAL A 108 -11.58 5.93 -2.13
CA VAL A 108 -10.92 7.20 -2.49
C VAL A 108 -9.52 7.33 -1.89
N ARG A 109 -9.32 6.82 -0.66
CA ARG A 109 -8.01 6.82 0.00
C ARG A 109 -6.97 6.03 -0.79
N HIS A 110 -7.38 4.89 -1.37
CA HIS A 110 -6.50 4.05 -2.17
C HIS A 110 -6.10 4.75 -3.47
N GLN A 111 -7.02 5.45 -4.12
CA GLN A 111 -6.68 6.29 -5.29
C GLN A 111 -5.67 7.39 -4.94
N ARG A 112 -5.81 8.03 -3.78
CA ARG A 112 -4.83 9.02 -3.31
C ARG A 112 -3.45 8.41 -3.08
N MET A 113 -3.38 7.19 -2.54
CA MET A 113 -2.11 6.48 -2.40
C MET A 113 -1.44 6.23 -3.76
N ILE A 114 -2.20 5.78 -4.78
CA ILE A 114 -1.67 5.65 -6.15
C ILE A 114 -1.16 7.00 -6.67
N GLN A 115 -1.91 8.09 -6.47
CA GLN A 115 -1.48 9.43 -6.90
C GLN A 115 -0.18 9.86 -6.23
N HIS A 116 0.03 9.52 -4.94
CA HIS A 116 1.28 9.83 -4.24
C HIS A 116 2.47 9.09 -4.84
N VAL A 117 2.34 7.81 -5.15
CA VAL A 117 3.46 7.00 -5.68
C VAL A 117 3.64 7.10 -7.19
N PHE A 118 2.71 7.74 -7.90
CA PHE A 118 2.66 7.80 -9.36
C PHE A 118 3.97 8.32 -9.99
N CYS A 119 4.44 9.49 -9.55
CA CYS A 119 5.66 10.10 -10.10
C CYS A 119 6.90 9.26 -9.80
N ASP A 120 6.98 8.69 -8.61
CA ASP A 120 8.10 7.86 -8.18
C ASP A 120 8.17 6.55 -8.97
N VAL A 121 7.03 5.90 -9.18
CA VAL A 121 6.92 4.70 -10.03
C VAL A 121 7.37 5.00 -11.45
N LEU A 122 6.87 6.07 -12.04
CA LEU A 122 7.26 6.46 -13.41
C LEU A 122 8.74 6.79 -13.52
N SER A 123 9.29 7.53 -12.55
CA SER A 123 10.72 7.88 -12.55
C SER A 123 11.61 6.65 -12.55
N VAL A 124 11.29 5.65 -11.71
CA VAL A 124 12.03 4.39 -11.67
C VAL A 124 11.89 3.63 -13.00
N LEU A 125 10.68 3.53 -13.55
CA LEU A 125 10.46 2.78 -14.80
C LEU A 125 11.09 3.46 -16.01
N VAL A 126 11.10 4.79 -16.08
CA VAL A 126 11.81 5.54 -17.13
C VAL A 126 13.32 5.27 -17.03
N SER A 127 13.88 5.37 -15.83
CA SER A 127 15.31 5.10 -15.62
C SER A 127 15.70 3.68 -16.05
N VAL A 128 14.90 2.68 -15.67
CA VAL A 128 15.14 1.27 -16.07
C VAL A 128 14.92 1.09 -17.58
N TYR A 129 13.98 1.79 -18.18
CA TYR A 129 13.69 1.69 -19.62
C TYR A 129 14.81 2.30 -20.47
N ASP A 130 15.43 3.37 -19.99
CA ASP A 130 16.55 4.03 -20.70
C ASP A 130 17.89 3.28 -20.54
N ASP A 131 18.13 2.66 -19.37
CA ASP A 131 19.38 1.92 -19.06
C ASP A 131 19.44 0.56 -19.74
N VAL A 132 18.32 -0.10 -19.89
CA VAL A 132 18.22 -1.39 -20.59
C VAL A 132 17.87 -1.09 -22.03
N GLN A 133 18.70 -1.51 -23.00
CA GLN A 133 18.29 -1.59 -24.38
C GLN A 133 17.01 -2.43 -24.42
N ALA A 134 15.87 -1.75 -24.38
CA ALA A 134 14.56 -2.19 -23.95
C ALA A 134 14.32 -3.67 -24.24
N PRO A 135 14.21 -4.54 -23.23
CA PRO A 135 13.85 -5.93 -23.49
C PRO A 135 12.52 -5.92 -24.25
N PRO A 136 12.33 -6.72 -25.28
CA PRO A 136 11.12 -6.72 -26.13
C PRO A 136 9.82 -7.02 -25.35
N LYS A 137 9.91 -7.29 -24.05
CA LYS A 137 8.79 -7.58 -23.16
C LYS A 137 8.50 -6.45 -22.15
N MET A 138 9.26 -5.36 -22.13
CA MET A 138 9.04 -4.27 -21.18
C MET A 138 7.93 -3.34 -21.68
N ILE A 139 6.96 -3.08 -20.83
CA ILE A 139 5.88 -2.11 -21.08
C ILE A 139 6.49 -0.71 -21.18
N SER A 140 6.12 0.08 -22.18
CA SER A 140 6.64 1.44 -22.32
C SER A 140 6.16 2.34 -21.16
N PRO A 141 6.98 3.33 -20.72
CA PRO A 141 6.58 4.26 -19.67
C PRO A 141 5.26 4.98 -19.97
N SER A 142 4.96 5.27 -21.23
CA SER A 142 3.69 5.88 -21.64
C SER A 142 2.48 4.97 -21.42
N GLN A 143 2.62 3.67 -21.66
CA GLN A 143 1.57 2.69 -21.39
C GLN A 143 1.36 2.51 -19.88
N VAL A 144 2.44 2.51 -19.08
CA VAL A 144 2.36 2.48 -17.62
C VAL A 144 1.64 3.72 -17.11
N ALA A 145 2.01 4.92 -17.58
CA ALA A 145 1.34 6.17 -17.20
C ALA A 145 -0.15 6.12 -17.52
N THR A 146 -0.53 5.63 -18.70
CA THR A 146 -1.93 5.47 -19.09
C THR A 146 -2.66 4.51 -18.16
N GLN A 147 -2.05 3.37 -17.81
CA GLN A 147 -2.64 2.38 -16.90
C GLN A 147 -2.83 2.95 -15.48
N LEU A 148 -1.84 3.67 -14.95
CA LEU A 148 -1.94 4.30 -13.63
C LEU A 148 -3.01 5.39 -13.60
N LEU A 149 -3.12 6.19 -14.67
CA LEU A 149 -4.17 7.21 -14.81
C LEU A 149 -5.56 6.58 -14.89
N ASP A 150 -5.71 5.47 -15.60
CA ASP A 150 -6.96 4.72 -15.68
C ASP A 150 -7.36 4.22 -14.29
N TRP A 151 -6.44 3.64 -13.53
CA TRP A 151 -6.72 3.20 -12.15
C TRP A 151 -7.11 4.34 -11.20
N CYS A 152 -6.63 5.57 -11.45
CA CYS A 152 -7.00 6.74 -10.67
C CYS A 152 -8.32 7.40 -11.14
N HIS A 153 -8.96 6.89 -12.17
CA HIS A 153 -10.14 7.53 -12.75
C HIS A 153 -11.34 7.48 -11.78
N PRO A 154 -11.96 8.62 -11.44
CA PRO A 154 -13.04 8.68 -10.43
C PRO A 154 -14.26 7.81 -10.78
N ALA A 155 -14.53 7.57 -12.06
CA ALA A 155 -15.65 6.72 -12.48
C ALA A 155 -15.54 5.29 -11.97
N HIS A 156 -14.33 4.77 -11.74
CA HIS A 156 -14.13 3.42 -11.24
C HIS A 156 -14.62 3.25 -9.79
N LEU A 157 -14.62 4.31 -8.98
CA LEU A 157 -15.17 4.29 -7.62
C LEU A 157 -16.70 4.10 -7.61
N MET A 158 -17.39 4.63 -8.60
CA MET A 158 -18.84 4.53 -8.70
C MET A 158 -19.32 3.09 -8.94
N TYR A 159 -18.57 2.32 -9.73
CA TYR A 159 -18.92 0.94 -10.04
C TYR A 159 -18.83 0.01 -8.81
N VAL A 160 -17.84 0.21 -7.95
CA VAL A 160 -17.66 -0.61 -6.74
C VAL A 160 -18.75 -0.31 -5.71
N CYS A 161 -19.08 0.96 -5.50
CA CYS A 161 -20.20 1.34 -4.62
C CYS A 161 -21.53 0.74 -5.12
N PHE A 162 -21.76 0.74 -6.42
CA PHE A 162 -22.97 0.19 -7.03
C PHE A 162 -23.05 -1.34 -6.88
N TYR A 163 -21.93 -2.02 -7.09
CA TYR A 163 -21.84 -3.48 -6.93
C TYR A 163 -22.06 -3.93 -5.48
N TYR A 164 -21.45 -3.24 -4.52
CA TYR A 164 -21.67 -3.53 -3.09
C TYR A 164 -23.11 -3.25 -2.67
N THR A 165 -23.71 -2.18 -3.16
CA THR A 165 -25.13 -1.85 -2.85
C THR A 165 -26.08 -2.90 -3.42
N ILE A 166 -25.87 -3.35 -4.66
CA ILE A 166 -26.70 -4.41 -5.27
C ILE A 166 -26.48 -5.75 -4.56
N SER A 167 -25.23 -6.12 -4.25
CA SER A 167 -24.91 -7.37 -3.57
C SER A 167 -25.53 -7.44 -2.17
N THR A 168 -25.52 -6.34 -1.41
CA THR A 168 -26.18 -6.28 -0.10
C THR A 168 -27.71 -6.35 -0.21
N TYR A 169 -28.30 -5.77 -1.25
CA TYR A 169 -29.76 -5.86 -1.49
C TYR A 169 -30.20 -7.27 -1.91
N THR A 170 -29.43 -7.97 -2.75
CA THR A 170 -29.75 -9.35 -3.15
C THR A 170 -29.67 -10.33 -1.97
N TYR A 171 -28.68 -10.20 -1.09
CA TYR A 171 -28.60 -11.03 0.12
C TYR A 171 -29.74 -10.80 1.14
N GLN A 172 -30.35 -9.62 1.15
CA GLN A 172 -31.52 -9.34 2.03
C GLN A 172 -32.84 -9.83 1.46
N VAL A 173 -32.97 -9.96 0.16
CA VAL A 173 -34.20 -10.45 -0.50
C VAL A 173 -34.32 -11.98 -0.43
N ASP A 174 -33.19 -12.69 -0.43
CA ASP A 174 -33.16 -14.16 -0.32
C ASP A 174 -33.31 -14.67 1.13
N ALA A 175 -33.33 -13.77 2.13
CA ALA A 175 -33.47 -14.09 3.56
C ALA A 175 -34.89 -13.81 4.13
N THR A 176 -35.84 -13.42 3.30
CA THR A 176 -37.25 -13.23 3.64
C THR A 176 -38.14 -14.17 2.88
#